data_e478ce589afc722a6c32d38b52b06e6a
#
_entry.id   e478ce589afc722a6c32d38b52b06e6a
#
_cell.length_a   1.000
_cell.length_b   1.000
_cell.length_c   1.000
_cell.angle_alpha   90.00
_cell.angle_beta   90.00
_cell.angle_gamma   90.00
#
_symmetry.space_group_name_H-M   'P 1'
#
loop_
_entity.id
_entity.type
_entity.pdbx_description
1 polymer ?
#
loop_
_entity_poly.entity_id
_entity_poly.type
_entity_poly.pdbx_seq_one_letter_code
_entity_poly.pdbx_strand_id
1 'polypeptide(L)'
;MFWNQMQAAHCMPHCWCEAVRWDSLIRQPANVWSNFSMFVVAAIVLWLSRRKSDQNVLTANPSYSRLYAFGLALTGLGSMFFHASLTHIGQWVDLIGMYFLATVLYLYNYSRLRPLPTRTLLLLYVASVTFFTLLMYFVPQANDILFGVLILVFVFFVIFTQRKLKTKVRGWFIVFAVVSYYSGSTFWILDKELKLCAPDSWLQGHAVWHILAALATLFVYLFFRSESAASARATRA
;
A
#
# COMPACT_ATOMS: atom_id res chain seq x y z
N MET A 1 -11.42 -29.70 -2.54
CA MET A 1 -10.16 -29.02 -2.77
C MET A 1 -9.52 -28.59 -1.46
N PHE A 2 -8.19 -28.42 -1.37
CA PHE A 2 -7.44 -28.08 -0.14
C PHE A 2 -8.03 -26.88 0.63
N TRP A 3 -8.33 -25.79 -0.08
CA TRP A 3 -8.90 -24.58 0.55
C TRP A 3 -10.25 -24.80 1.25
N ASN A 4 -11.05 -25.78 0.82
CA ASN A 4 -12.37 -26.05 1.43
C ASN A 4 -12.28 -26.64 2.84
N GLN A 5 -11.08 -27.08 3.26
CA GLN A 5 -10.82 -27.60 4.60
C GLN A 5 -10.37 -26.51 5.57
N MET A 6 -10.10 -25.30 5.07
CA MET A 6 -9.62 -24.16 5.87
C MET A 6 -10.79 -23.25 6.25
N GLN A 7 -10.65 -22.53 7.34
CA GLN A 7 -11.62 -21.53 7.75
C GLN A 7 -11.81 -20.49 6.62
N ALA A 8 -13.06 -20.26 6.25
CA ALA A 8 -13.42 -19.28 5.22
C ALA A 8 -13.12 -17.84 5.68
N ALA A 9 -12.86 -16.95 4.74
CA ALA A 9 -12.70 -15.53 4.99
C ALA A 9 -13.99 -14.91 5.57
N HIS A 10 -13.84 -13.80 6.29
CA HIS A 10 -14.95 -13.12 6.96
C HIS A 10 -16.02 -12.59 6.01
N CYS A 11 -15.63 -12.24 4.78
CA CYS A 11 -16.51 -11.68 3.76
C CYS A 11 -17.35 -12.75 3.04
N MET A 12 -17.07 -14.04 3.25
CA MET A 12 -17.82 -15.11 2.59
C MET A 12 -19.28 -15.15 3.06
N PRO A 13 -20.24 -15.50 2.19
CA PRO A 13 -20.08 -16.09 0.83
C PRO A 13 -19.87 -15.05 -0.30
N HIS A 14 -19.96 -13.76 -0.07
CA HIS A 14 -19.90 -12.72 -1.10
C HIS A 14 -18.78 -11.72 -0.78
N CYS A 15 -17.53 -12.09 -1.10
CA CYS A 15 -16.41 -11.19 -0.89
C CYS A 15 -16.39 -10.05 -1.93
N TRP A 16 -16.50 -10.41 -3.20
CA TRP A 16 -16.39 -9.50 -4.34
C TRP A 16 -17.29 -9.97 -5.49
N CYS A 17 -17.42 -9.16 -6.54
CA CYS A 17 -18.25 -9.48 -7.70
C CYS A 17 -17.74 -10.71 -8.48
N GLU A 18 -16.41 -10.92 -8.57
CA GLU A 18 -15.83 -12.01 -9.35
C GLU A 18 -16.35 -13.38 -8.88
N ALA A 19 -16.84 -14.17 -9.83
CA ALA A 19 -17.35 -15.53 -9.55
C ALA A 19 -16.28 -16.41 -8.91
N VAL A 20 -16.65 -17.09 -7.82
CA VAL A 20 -15.76 -17.98 -7.08
C VAL A 20 -15.65 -19.34 -7.79
N ARG A 21 -14.44 -19.70 -8.22
CA ARG A 21 -14.14 -21.00 -8.84
C ARG A 21 -13.78 -22.03 -7.77
N TRP A 22 -14.79 -22.65 -7.16
CA TRP A 22 -14.64 -23.53 -5.99
C TRP A 22 -13.71 -24.72 -6.21
N ASP A 23 -13.66 -25.25 -7.44
CA ASP A 23 -12.85 -26.41 -7.83
C ASP A 23 -11.47 -26.01 -8.40
N SER A 24 -11.09 -24.73 -8.31
CA SER A 24 -9.82 -24.20 -8.79
C SER A 24 -8.88 -23.83 -7.64
N LEU A 25 -7.58 -23.99 -7.85
CA LEU A 25 -6.55 -23.48 -6.94
C LEU A 25 -6.61 -21.96 -6.82
N ILE A 26 -6.97 -21.27 -7.92
CA ILE A 26 -7.17 -19.83 -7.97
C ILE A 26 -8.66 -19.56 -8.09
N ARG A 27 -9.26 -19.08 -6.98
CA ARG A 27 -10.71 -18.87 -6.88
C ARG A 27 -11.21 -17.62 -7.59
N GLN A 28 -10.43 -16.55 -7.55
CA GLN A 28 -10.74 -15.25 -8.19
C GLN A 28 -9.56 -14.79 -9.05
N PRO A 29 -9.40 -15.32 -10.27
CA PRO A 29 -8.20 -15.09 -11.10
C PRO A 29 -8.00 -13.63 -11.52
N ALA A 30 -9.05 -12.86 -11.83
CA ALA A 30 -8.88 -11.44 -12.18
C ALA A 30 -8.31 -10.64 -10.99
N ASN A 31 -8.85 -10.86 -9.80
CA ASN A 31 -8.37 -10.24 -8.57
C ASN A 31 -6.96 -10.73 -8.20
N VAL A 32 -6.61 -12.00 -8.44
CA VAL A 32 -5.24 -12.51 -8.23
C VAL A 32 -4.25 -11.81 -9.16
N TRP A 33 -4.49 -11.83 -10.47
CA TRP A 33 -3.50 -11.37 -11.44
C TRP A 33 -3.31 -9.86 -11.47
N SER A 34 -4.34 -9.06 -11.11
CA SER A 34 -4.22 -7.60 -11.00
C SER A 34 -3.17 -7.15 -9.96
N ASN A 35 -2.88 -8.00 -8.97
CA ASN A 35 -1.85 -7.73 -7.95
C ASN A 35 -0.41 -7.73 -8.49
N PHE A 36 -0.16 -8.22 -9.72
CA PHE A 36 1.14 -8.03 -10.37
C PHE A 36 1.53 -6.56 -10.50
N SER A 37 0.57 -5.64 -10.53
CA SER A 37 0.82 -4.20 -10.51
C SER A 37 1.67 -3.77 -9.30
N MET A 38 1.50 -4.38 -8.13
CA MET A 38 2.30 -4.11 -6.93
C MET A 38 3.77 -4.50 -7.12
N PHE A 39 4.05 -5.63 -7.78
CA PHE A 39 5.44 -6.06 -8.07
C PHE A 39 6.10 -5.17 -9.12
N VAL A 40 5.34 -4.72 -10.12
CA VAL A 40 5.85 -3.75 -11.11
C VAL A 40 6.27 -2.46 -10.42
N VAL A 41 5.42 -1.94 -9.53
CA VAL A 41 5.76 -0.72 -8.76
C VAL A 41 6.95 -0.98 -7.82
N ALA A 42 7.01 -2.12 -7.13
CA ALA A 42 8.15 -2.48 -6.29
C ALA A 42 9.46 -2.51 -7.09
N ALA A 43 9.44 -3.09 -8.28
CA ALA A 43 10.61 -3.12 -9.19
C ALA A 43 11.02 -1.71 -9.63
N ILE A 44 10.07 -0.84 -9.98
CA ILE A 44 10.33 0.57 -10.33
C ILE A 44 10.97 1.29 -9.13
N VAL A 45 10.44 1.12 -7.92
CA VAL A 45 10.98 1.72 -6.70
C VAL A 45 12.42 1.26 -6.45
N LEU A 46 12.71 -0.04 -6.57
CA LEU A 46 14.06 -0.58 -6.43
C LEU A 46 15.02 -0.06 -7.51
N TRP A 47 14.56 0.03 -8.74
CA TRP A 47 15.35 0.59 -9.85
C TRP A 47 15.69 2.06 -9.60
N LEU A 48 14.70 2.87 -9.20
CA LEU A 48 14.90 4.27 -8.86
C LEU A 48 15.82 4.45 -7.65
N SER A 49 15.76 3.54 -6.67
CA SER A 49 16.57 3.63 -5.44
C SER A 49 18.08 3.46 -5.68
N ARG A 50 18.49 2.89 -6.84
CA ARG A 50 19.90 2.77 -7.22
C ARG A 50 20.57 4.13 -7.48
N ARG A 51 19.78 5.14 -7.84
CA ARG A 51 20.26 6.51 -8.06
C ARG A 51 20.28 7.27 -6.74
N LYS A 52 21.38 7.17 -6.00
CA LYS A 52 21.59 7.88 -4.74
C LYS A 52 21.79 9.37 -4.98
N SER A 53 21.35 10.20 -4.03
CA SER A 53 21.54 11.64 -4.01
C SER A 53 21.34 12.14 -2.59
N ASP A 54 22.07 13.15 -2.19
CA ASP A 54 21.95 13.78 -0.87
C ASP A 54 20.85 14.88 -0.83
N GLN A 55 19.97 14.91 -1.84
CA GLN A 55 18.93 15.93 -1.95
C GLN A 55 17.84 15.79 -0.88
N ASN A 56 17.54 14.57 -0.45
CA ASN A 56 16.53 14.29 0.58
C ASN A 56 16.80 12.95 1.29
N VAL A 57 16.06 12.71 2.38
CA VAL A 57 16.21 11.52 3.24
C VAL A 57 16.00 10.22 2.45
N LEU A 58 15.04 10.19 1.50
CA LEU A 58 14.72 8.98 0.72
C LEU A 58 15.86 8.58 -0.21
N THR A 59 16.48 9.57 -0.87
CA THR A 59 17.59 9.33 -1.81
C THR A 59 18.92 9.13 -1.13
N ALA A 60 19.11 9.70 0.07
CA ALA A 60 20.31 9.51 0.89
C ALA A 60 20.34 8.13 1.58
N ASN A 61 19.17 7.63 2.01
CA ASN A 61 19.07 6.34 2.71
C ASN A 61 18.20 5.33 1.93
N PRO A 62 18.82 4.41 1.17
CA PRO A 62 18.10 3.43 0.36
C PRO A 62 17.27 2.41 1.18
N SER A 63 17.46 2.35 2.51
CA SER A 63 16.68 1.44 3.36
C SER A 63 15.19 1.74 3.30
N TYR A 64 14.80 3.03 3.21
CA TYR A 64 13.38 3.40 3.07
C TYR A 64 12.78 2.88 1.77
N SER A 65 13.49 3.02 0.65
CA SER A 65 13.03 2.50 -0.64
C SER A 65 12.96 0.97 -0.66
N ARG A 66 13.89 0.28 0.01
CA ARG A 66 13.88 -1.19 0.13
C ARG A 66 12.70 -1.67 0.96
N LEU A 67 12.45 -1.03 2.11
CA LEU A 67 11.28 -1.33 2.96
C LEU A 67 9.97 -1.02 2.23
N TYR A 68 9.93 0.06 1.46
CA TYR A 68 8.77 0.41 0.64
C TYR A 68 8.47 -0.67 -0.41
N ALA A 69 9.49 -1.08 -1.18
CA ALA A 69 9.36 -2.14 -2.18
C ALA A 69 9.00 -3.49 -1.54
N PHE A 70 9.56 -3.80 -0.38
CA PHE A 70 9.21 -4.99 0.39
C PHE A 70 7.75 -4.96 0.85
N GLY A 71 7.27 -3.84 1.38
CA GLY A 71 5.86 -3.66 1.75
C GLY A 71 4.92 -3.85 0.56
N LEU A 72 5.25 -3.28 -0.62
CA LEU A 72 4.51 -3.49 -1.86
C LEU A 72 4.46 -4.97 -2.27
N ALA A 73 5.60 -5.65 -2.24
CA ALA A 73 5.67 -7.08 -2.59
C ALA A 73 4.84 -7.94 -1.64
N LEU A 74 4.86 -7.65 -0.33
CA LEU A 74 4.03 -8.34 0.65
C LEU A 74 2.54 -8.06 0.46
N THR A 75 2.15 -6.81 0.16
CA THR A 75 0.77 -6.47 -0.18
C THR A 75 0.31 -7.26 -1.39
N GLY A 76 1.10 -7.28 -2.47
CA GLY A 76 0.78 -8.05 -3.67
C GLY A 76 0.67 -9.55 -3.42
N LEU A 77 1.63 -10.16 -2.70
CA LEU A 77 1.61 -11.59 -2.36
C LEU A 77 0.42 -11.95 -1.44
N GLY A 78 0.17 -11.13 -0.43
CA GLY A 78 -0.93 -11.33 0.52
C GLY A 78 -2.28 -11.30 -0.18
N SER A 79 -2.50 -10.28 -1.02
CA SER A 79 -3.72 -10.14 -1.79
C SER A 79 -3.89 -11.25 -2.83
N MET A 80 -2.82 -11.64 -3.54
CA MET A 80 -2.87 -12.83 -4.43
C MET A 80 -3.27 -14.08 -3.66
N PHE A 81 -2.68 -14.31 -2.48
CA PHE A 81 -3.01 -15.47 -1.65
C PHE A 81 -4.45 -15.42 -1.16
N PHE A 82 -4.93 -14.25 -0.73
CA PHE A 82 -6.32 -14.09 -0.31
C PHE A 82 -7.30 -14.44 -1.44
N HIS A 83 -7.16 -13.82 -2.61
CA HIS A 83 -8.05 -14.04 -3.75
C HIS A 83 -7.90 -15.44 -4.37
N ALA A 84 -6.75 -16.09 -4.22
CA ALA A 84 -6.59 -17.48 -4.62
C ALA A 84 -7.31 -18.43 -3.65
N SER A 85 -7.27 -18.17 -2.34
CA SER A 85 -7.75 -19.11 -1.32
C SER A 85 -9.13 -18.79 -0.75
N LEU A 86 -9.48 -17.50 -0.65
CA LEU A 86 -10.66 -16.97 0.07
C LEU A 86 -10.78 -17.53 1.50
N THR A 87 -9.64 -17.73 2.15
CA THR A 87 -9.53 -18.24 3.52
C THR A 87 -9.30 -17.13 4.53
N HIS A 88 -9.61 -17.40 5.80
CA HIS A 88 -9.33 -16.46 6.89
C HIS A 88 -7.83 -16.12 6.99
N ILE A 89 -6.95 -17.10 6.86
CA ILE A 89 -5.50 -16.86 6.85
C ILE A 89 -5.06 -16.05 5.64
N GLY A 90 -5.67 -16.27 4.46
CA GLY A 90 -5.43 -15.46 3.26
C GLY A 90 -5.82 -14.01 3.49
N GLN A 91 -7.02 -13.77 4.02
CA GLN A 91 -7.49 -12.43 4.37
C GLN A 91 -6.57 -11.74 5.39
N TRP A 92 -6.13 -12.45 6.42
CA TRP A 92 -5.19 -11.90 7.40
C TRP A 92 -3.86 -11.49 6.77
N VAL A 93 -3.27 -12.34 5.91
CA VAL A 93 -2.00 -12.05 5.22
C VAL A 93 -2.15 -10.86 4.27
N ASP A 94 -3.27 -10.72 3.57
CA ASP A 94 -3.58 -9.56 2.73
C ASP A 94 -3.60 -8.26 3.56
N LEU A 95 -4.36 -8.25 4.65
CA LEU A 95 -4.49 -7.08 5.52
C LEU A 95 -3.13 -6.64 6.08
N ILE A 96 -2.31 -7.56 6.59
CA ILE A 96 -1.02 -7.18 7.17
C ILE A 96 -0.05 -6.62 6.12
N GLY A 97 -0.12 -7.05 4.86
CA GLY A 97 0.65 -6.48 3.76
C GLY A 97 0.44 -4.97 3.63
N MET A 98 -0.80 -4.51 3.73
CA MET A 98 -1.15 -3.08 3.68
C MET A 98 -0.51 -2.30 4.85
N TYR A 99 -0.50 -2.86 6.07
CA TYR A 99 0.11 -2.22 7.23
C TYR A 99 1.65 -2.20 7.17
N PHE A 100 2.29 -3.18 6.52
CA PHE A 100 3.71 -3.12 6.21
C PHE A 100 4.06 -1.88 5.41
N LEU A 101 3.31 -1.61 4.35
CA LEU A 101 3.52 -0.43 3.49
C LEU A 101 3.19 0.87 4.22
N ALA A 102 2.04 0.93 4.91
CA ALA A 102 1.64 2.11 5.67
C ALA A 102 2.69 2.49 6.73
N THR A 103 3.23 1.52 7.47
CA THR A 103 4.27 1.76 8.47
C THR A 103 5.51 2.43 7.87
N VAL A 104 5.97 1.98 6.68
CA VAL A 104 7.10 2.64 5.99
C VAL A 104 6.80 4.10 5.70
N LEU A 105 5.60 4.39 5.20
CA LEU A 105 5.18 5.75 4.85
C LEU A 105 5.17 6.68 6.08
N TYR A 106 4.65 6.20 7.21
CA TYR A 106 4.65 6.95 8.47
C TYR A 106 6.05 7.20 9.00
N LEU A 107 6.88 6.17 9.09
CA LEU A 107 8.25 6.27 9.60
C LEU A 107 9.12 7.15 8.69
N TYR A 108 8.96 7.03 7.37
CA TYR A 108 9.64 7.90 6.44
C TYR A 108 9.23 9.36 6.65
N ASN A 109 7.92 9.67 6.69
CA ASN A 109 7.45 11.04 6.87
C ASN A 109 7.91 11.64 8.23
N TYR A 110 7.98 10.82 9.29
CA TYR A 110 8.55 11.22 10.57
C TYR A 110 10.04 11.52 10.45
N SER A 111 10.81 10.69 9.73
CA SER A 111 12.25 10.85 9.57
C SER A 111 12.65 12.10 8.77
N ARG A 112 11.73 12.65 7.97
CA ARG A 112 11.92 13.98 7.33
C ARG A 112 12.00 15.10 8.37
N LEU A 113 11.30 14.98 9.51
CA LEU A 113 11.35 15.94 10.62
C LEU A 113 12.51 15.68 11.57
N ARG A 114 12.78 14.41 11.86
CA ARG A 114 13.84 13.94 12.77
C ARG A 114 14.49 12.69 12.18
N PRO A 115 15.70 12.79 11.63
CA PRO A 115 16.39 11.63 11.06
C PRO A 115 16.48 10.50 12.09
N LEU A 116 16.06 9.30 11.66
CA LEU A 116 16.10 8.10 12.49
C LEU A 116 17.37 7.30 12.16
N PRO A 117 18.15 6.89 13.17
CA PRO A 117 19.18 5.87 12.98
C PRO A 117 18.55 4.57 12.43
N THR A 118 19.25 3.86 11.57
CA THR A 118 18.74 2.65 10.94
C THR A 118 18.22 1.62 11.95
N ARG A 119 18.92 1.44 13.09
CA ARG A 119 18.48 0.55 14.18
C ARG A 119 17.10 0.96 14.73
N THR A 120 16.93 2.25 15.04
CA THR A 120 15.65 2.77 15.55
C THR A 120 14.53 2.64 14.52
N LEU A 121 14.83 2.93 13.25
CA LEU A 121 13.89 2.74 12.15
C LEU A 121 13.39 1.28 12.10
N LEU A 122 14.30 0.32 12.11
CA LEU A 122 13.95 -1.10 12.05
C LEU A 122 13.18 -1.56 13.29
N LEU A 123 13.56 -1.11 14.50
CA LEU A 123 12.82 -1.45 15.73
C LEU A 123 11.39 -0.92 15.70
N LEU A 124 11.20 0.35 15.32
CA LEU A 124 9.86 0.94 15.20
C LEU A 124 9.04 0.26 14.10
N TYR A 125 9.68 -0.10 12.99
CA TYR A 125 9.04 -0.83 11.91
C TYR A 125 8.52 -2.18 12.39
N VAL A 126 9.38 -3.00 12.99
CA VAL A 126 9.01 -4.32 13.51
C VAL A 126 7.92 -4.21 14.58
N ALA A 127 8.06 -3.28 15.54
CA ALA A 127 7.07 -3.09 16.61
C ALA A 127 5.69 -2.71 16.02
N SER A 128 5.63 -1.75 15.09
CA SER A 128 4.38 -1.33 14.45
C SER A 128 3.73 -2.45 13.64
N VAL A 129 4.53 -3.15 12.83
CA VAL A 129 4.04 -4.28 12.03
C VAL A 129 3.52 -5.40 12.92
N THR A 130 4.26 -5.76 13.99
CA THR A 130 3.80 -6.78 14.96
C THR A 130 2.47 -6.37 15.60
N PHE A 131 2.34 -5.12 16.02
CA PHE A 131 1.08 -4.59 16.57
C PHE A 131 -0.09 -4.76 15.60
N PHE A 132 0.04 -4.30 14.36
CA PHE A 132 -1.02 -4.41 13.37
C PHE A 132 -1.30 -5.86 12.96
N THR A 133 -0.27 -6.70 12.88
CA THR A 133 -0.40 -8.14 12.60
C THR A 133 -1.28 -8.81 13.65
N LEU A 134 -1.02 -8.56 14.93
CA LEU A 134 -1.82 -9.10 16.03
C LEU A 134 -3.23 -8.52 16.04
N LEU A 135 -3.35 -7.20 15.85
CA LEU A 135 -4.65 -6.54 15.83
C LEU A 135 -5.55 -7.10 14.72
N MET A 136 -5.03 -7.26 13.50
CA MET A 136 -5.80 -7.79 12.36
C MET A 136 -6.09 -9.30 12.47
N TYR A 137 -5.32 -10.04 13.25
CA TYR A 137 -5.65 -11.43 13.56
C TYR A 137 -6.90 -11.54 14.43
N PHE A 138 -6.99 -10.71 15.48
CA PHE A 138 -8.10 -10.78 16.46
C PHE A 138 -9.32 -9.96 16.03
N VAL A 139 -9.14 -8.87 15.27
CA VAL A 139 -10.21 -7.92 14.93
C VAL A 139 -10.15 -7.53 13.44
N PRO A 140 -10.25 -8.49 12.51
CA PRO A 140 -10.14 -8.21 11.07
C PRO A 140 -11.25 -7.28 10.55
N GLN A 141 -12.41 -7.25 11.22
CA GLN A 141 -13.56 -6.39 10.85
C GLN A 141 -13.27 -4.90 11.01
N ALA A 142 -12.30 -4.53 11.86
CA ALA A 142 -11.90 -3.14 12.06
C ALA A 142 -11.08 -2.58 10.90
N ASN A 143 -10.63 -3.42 9.95
CA ASN A 143 -9.68 -3.03 8.91
C ASN A 143 -10.15 -1.83 8.09
N ASP A 144 -11.37 -1.85 7.56
CA ASP A 144 -11.86 -0.82 6.63
C ASP A 144 -11.84 0.56 7.31
N ILE A 145 -12.32 0.63 8.56
CA ILE A 145 -12.34 1.87 9.34
C ILE A 145 -10.91 2.27 9.74
N LEU A 146 -10.14 1.34 10.30
CA LEU A 146 -8.79 1.63 10.78
C LEU A 146 -7.88 2.07 9.65
N PHE A 147 -7.91 1.38 8.51
CA PHE A 147 -7.07 1.73 7.37
C PHE A 147 -7.48 3.08 6.77
N GLY A 148 -8.79 3.35 6.66
CA GLY A 148 -9.31 4.65 6.23
C GLY A 148 -8.84 5.79 7.14
N VAL A 149 -8.91 5.61 8.47
CA VAL A 149 -8.40 6.59 9.45
C VAL A 149 -6.89 6.77 9.30
N LEU A 150 -6.13 5.70 9.14
CA LEU A 150 -4.66 5.79 8.91
C LEU A 150 -4.35 6.60 7.65
N ILE A 151 -5.02 6.35 6.54
CA ILE A 151 -4.82 7.14 5.31
C ILE A 151 -5.10 8.63 5.56
N LEU A 152 -6.21 8.95 6.21
CA LEU A 152 -6.57 10.34 6.52
C LEU A 152 -5.51 11.02 7.40
N VAL A 153 -5.12 10.35 8.49
CA VAL A 153 -4.06 10.85 9.40
C VAL A 153 -2.73 11.01 8.67
N PHE A 154 -2.40 10.08 7.76
CA PHE A 154 -1.18 10.18 6.95
C PHE A 154 -1.21 11.41 6.04
N VAL A 155 -2.32 11.71 5.38
CA VAL A 155 -2.45 12.91 4.54
C VAL A 155 -2.22 14.18 5.35
N PHE A 156 -2.86 14.30 6.52
CA PHE A 156 -2.64 15.45 7.41
C PHE A 156 -1.19 15.53 7.89
N PHE A 157 -0.58 14.39 8.20
CA PHE A 157 0.82 14.35 8.63
C PHE A 157 1.78 14.78 7.52
N VAL A 158 1.53 14.39 6.27
CA VAL A 158 2.33 14.84 5.11
C VAL A 158 2.18 16.37 4.92
N ILE A 159 0.96 16.89 4.98
CA ILE A 159 0.70 18.33 4.84
C ILE A 159 1.40 19.12 5.96
N PHE A 160 1.29 18.66 7.22
CA PHE A 160 1.96 19.27 8.37
C PHE A 160 3.48 19.30 8.18
N THR A 161 4.05 18.13 7.81
CA THR A 161 5.50 18.00 7.59
C THR A 161 5.97 18.94 6.48
N GLN A 162 5.24 18.99 5.37
CA GLN A 162 5.59 19.83 4.23
C GLN A 162 5.54 21.32 4.59
N ARG A 163 4.54 21.75 5.35
CA ARG A 163 4.44 23.14 5.84
C ARG A 163 5.60 23.49 6.79
N LYS A 164 6.00 22.56 7.66
CA LYS A 164 7.08 22.76 8.63
C LYS A 164 8.46 22.82 7.97
N LEU A 165 8.72 21.94 7.02
CA LEU A 165 10.04 21.85 6.36
C LEU A 165 10.23 22.88 5.26
N LYS A 166 9.15 23.42 4.66
CA LYS A 166 9.17 24.35 3.53
C LYS A 166 10.01 23.87 2.33
N THR A 167 10.16 22.53 2.19
CA THR A 167 10.91 21.93 1.09
C THR A 167 10.13 22.04 -0.21
N LYS A 168 10.82 22.06 -1.34
CA LYS A 168 10.18 22.05 -2.67
C LYS A 168 9.86 20.60 -3.07
N VAL A 169 8.64 20.36 -3.48
CA VAL A 169 8.15 19.08 -4.01
C VAL A 169 7.37 19.28 -5.31
N ARG A 170 7.30 18.26 -6.13
CA ARG A 170 6.43 18.27 -7.32
C ARG A 170 5.01 17.88 -6.89
N GLY A 171 4.19 18.87 -6.54
CA GLY A 171 2.84 18.67 -5.98
C GLY A 171 1.89 17.88 -6.88
N TRP A 172 2.06 17.90 -8.21
CA TRP A 172 1.21 17.14 -9.12
C TRP A 172 1.27 15.60 -8.88
N PHE A 173 2.38 15.06 -8.34
CA PHE A 173 2.44 13.65 -7.98
C PHE A 173 1.42 13.28 -6.89
N ILE A 174 1.24 14.13 -5.87
CA ILE A 174 0.25 13.85 -4.82
C ILE A 174 -1.18 13.96 -5.37
N VAL A 175 -1.41 14.87 -6.33
CA VAL A 175 -2.71 14.96 -7.02
C VAL A 175 -3.02 13.65 -7.76
N PHE A 176 -2.07 13.12 -8.54
CA PHE A 176 -2.25 11.83 -9.20
C PHE A 176 -2.40 10.66 -8.22
N ALA A 177 -1.69 10.67 -7.10
CA ALA A 177 -1.87 9.66 -6.05
C ALA A 177 -3.31 9.68 -5.50
N VAL A 178 -3.81 10.88 -5.18
CA VAL A 178 -5.18 11.08 -4.66
C VAL A 178 -6.23 10.66 -5.69
N VAL A 179 -6.08 11.09 -6.94
CA VAL A 179 -7.00 10.71 -8.03
C VAL A 179 -7.01 9.19 -8.23
N SER A 180 -5.83 8.56 -8.31
CA SER A 180 -5.73 7.11 -8.46
C SER A 180 -6.38 6.37 -7.30
N TYR A 181 -6.11 6.80 -6.05
CA TYR A 181 -6.65 6.18 -4.86
C TYR A 181 -8.18 6.27 -4.80
N TYR A 182 -8.75 7.47 -4.98
CA TYR A 182 -10.20 7.66 -4.89
C TYR A 182 -10.95 7.02 -6.07
N SER A 183 -10.40 7.09 -7.28
CA SER A 183 -10.98 6.36 -8.42
C SER A 183 -10.99 4.85 -8.16
N GLY A 184 -9.89 4.30 -7.66
CA GLY A 184 -9.80 2.90 -7.28
C GLY A 184 -10.78 2.53 -6.17
N SER A 185 -10.88 3.35 -5.11
CA SER A 185 -11.84 3.14 -4.02
C SER A 185 -13.28 3.15 -4.51
N THR A 186 -13.61 3.97 -5.50
CA THR A 186 -14.94 3.98 -6.12
C THR A 186 -15.23 2.65 -6.81
N PHE A 187 -14.30 2.13 -7.61
CA PHE A 187 -14.46 0.80 -8.23
C PHE A 187 -14.56 -0.31 -7.19
N TRP A 188 -13.76 -0.25 -6.11
CA TRP A 188 -13.81 -1.19 -5.00
C TRP A 188 -15.20 -1.21 -4.32
N ILE A 189 -15.80 -0.03 -4.04
CA ILE A 189 -17.14 0.07 -3.43
C ILE A 189 -18.20 -0.48 -4.38
N LEU A 190 -18.16 -0.09 -5.67
CA LEU A 190 -19.15 -0.52 -6.65
C LEU A 190 -19.10 -2.04 -6.90
N ASP A 191 -17.93 -2.64 -6.84
CA ASP A 191 -17.72 -4.08 -6.92
C ASP A 191 -18.26 -4.80 -5.68
N LYS A 192 -17.88 -4.33 -4.49
CA LYS A 192 -18.31 -4.88 -3.19
C LYS A 192 -19.84 -4.83 -3.03
N GLU A 193 -20.48 -3.78 -3.53
CA GLU A 193 -21.94 -3.61 -3.47
C GLU A 193 -22.66 -4.23 -4.68
N LEU A 194 -21.95 -4.95 -5.55
CA LEU A 194 -22.47 -5.60 -6.77
C LEU A 194 -23.20 -4.64 -7.73
N LYS A 195 -22.93 -3.33 -7.62
CA LYS A 195 -23.53 -2.30 -8.49
C LYS A 195 -22.91 -2.28 -9.88
N LEU A 196 -21.64 -2.59 -9.97
CA LEU A 196 -20.90 -2.74 -11.23
C LEU A 196 -20.32 -4.15 -11.25
N CYS A 197 -21.16 -5.13 -11.60
CA CYS A 197 -20.82 -6.52 -11.43
C CYS A 197 -21.10 -7.34 -12.70
N ALA A 198 -20.02 -7.94 -13.21
CA ALA A 198 -20.04 -8.96 -14.26
C ALA A 198 -19.16 -10.13 -13.79
N PRO A 199 -19.74 -11.14 -13.09
CA PRO A 199 -18.99 -12.14 -12.31
C PRO A 199 -17.95 -12.93 -13.12
N ASP A 200 -18.21 -13.19 -14.38
CA ASP A 200 -17.33 -13.98 -15.27
C ASP A 200 -16.37 -13.12 -16.10
N SER A 201 -16.41 -11.79 -15.93
CA SER A 201 -15.51 -10.86 -16.62
C SER A 201 -14.11 -10.88 -16.02
N TRP A 202 -13.09 -10.66 -16.86
CA TRP A 202 -11.74 -10.34 -16.41
C TRP A 202 -11.61 -8.89 -15.91
N LEU A 203 -12.54 -8.01 -16.29
CA LEU A 203 -12.60 -6.64 -15.84
C LEU A 203 -13.47 -6.54 -14.59
N GLN A 204 -12.88 -6.77 -13.44
CA GLN A 204 -13.51 -6.66 -12.13
C GLN A 204 -13.19 -5.29 -11.49
N GLY A 205 -14.16 -4.68 -10.82
CA GLY A 205 -13.94 -3.41 -10.13
C GLY A 205 -12.86 -3.52 -9.05
N HIS A 206 -12.82 -4.64 -8.33
CA HIS A 206 -11.79 -4.91 -7.33
C HIS A 206 -10.39 -5.11 -7.95
N ALA A 207 -10.30 -5.74 -9.12
CA ALA A 207 -9.03 -5.84 -9.86
C ALA A 207 -8.52 -4.46 -10.33
N VAL A 208 -9.44 -3.58 -10.76
CA VAL A 208 -9.11 -2.17 -11.10
C VAL A 208 -8.60 -1.42 -9.86
N TRP A 209 -9.19 -1.67 -8.69
CA TRP A 209 -8.70 -1.13 -7.42
C TRP A 209 -7.24 -1.50 -7.15
N HIS A 210 -6.84 -2.76 -7.33
CA HIS A 210 -5.45 -3.19 -7.13
C HIS A 210 -4.48 -2.39 -8.01
N ILE A 211 -4.80 -2.20 -9.28
CA ILE A 211 -3.96 -1.46 -10.23
C ILE A 211 -3.87 0.02 -9.83
N LEU A 212 -5.00 0.66 -9.53
CA LEU A 212 -5.04 2.07 -9.16
C LEU A 212 -4.40 2.33 -7.79
N ALA A 213 -4.54 1.39 -6.84
CA ALA A 213 -3.84 1.45 -5.57
C ALA A 213 -2.30 1.35 -5.75
N ALA A 214 -1.83 0.46 -6.62
CA ALA A 214 -0.41 0.38 -6.97
C ALA A 214 0.09 1.68 -7.60
N LEU A 215 -0.65 2.28 -8.53
CA LEU A 215 -0.32 3.58 -9.11
C LEU A 215 -0.31 4.70 -8.06
N ALA A 216 -1.28 4.73 -7.16
CA ALA A 216 -1.31 5.70 -6.07
C ALA A 216 -0.03 5.62 -5.22
N THR A 217 0.40 4.40 -4.85
CA THR A 217 1.64 4.21 -4.08
C THR A 217 2.88 4.63 -4.87
N LEU A 218 2.93 4.37 -6.19
CA LEU A 218 4.03 4.87 -7.04
C LEU A 218 4.10 6.40 -7.01
N PHE A 219 2.97 7.08 -7.14
CA PHE A 219 2.94 8.54 -7.13
C PHE A 219 3.29 9.12 -5.76
N VAL A 220 2.91 8.48 -4.65
CA VAL A 220 3.38 8.86 -3.30
C VAL A 220 4.90 8.73 -3.19
N TYR A 221 5.48 7.64 -3.69
CA TYR A 221 6.93 7.47 -3.72
C TYR A 221 7.62 8.55 -4.56
N LEU A 222 7.12 8.85 -5.76
CA LEU A 222 7.65 9.89 -6.64
C LEU A 222 7.52 11.29 -6.02
N PHE A 223 6.42 11.56 -5.30
CA PHE A 223 6.24 12.80 -4.55
C PHE A 223 7.39 12.98 -3.55
N PHE A 224 7.63 12.01 -2.69
CA PHE A 224 8.72 12.07 -1.72
C PHE A 224 10.10 12.12 -2.38
N ARG A 225 10.29 11.36 -3.46
CA ARG A 225 11.56 11.39 -4.20
C ARG A 225 11.84 12.72 -4.88
N SER A 226 10.80 13.49 -5.22
CA SER A 226 10.93 14.82 -5.85
C SER A 226 11.32 15.92 -4.86
N GLU A 227 11.37 15.62 -3.57
CA GLU A 227 11.72 16.60 -2.54
C GLU A 227 13.16 17.09 -2.71
N SER A 228 13.32 18.41 -2.70
CA SER A 228 14.64 19.05 -2.68
C SER A 228 14.71 20.01 -1.49
N ALA A 229 15.85 20.04 -0.80
CA ALA A 229 16.11 21.03 0.22
C ALA A 229 15.89 22.43 -0.40
N ALA A 230 15.06 23.26 0.23
CA ALA A 230 15.03 24.68 -0.10
C ALA A 230 16.46 25.18 0.05
N SER A 231 17.07 25.62 -1.06
CA SER A 231 18.49 25.83 -1.22
C SER A 231 19.13 26.50 0.00
N ALA A 232 19.94 25.76 0.72
CA ALA A 232 20.96 26.31 1.62
C ALA A 232 22.03 27.13 0.84
N ARG A 233 21.83 27.37 -0.46
CA ARG A 233 22.70 28.15 -1.34
C ARG A 233 22.48 29.68 -1.25
N ALA A 234 21.38 30.14 -0.63
CA ALA A 234 21.12 31.61 -0.53
C ALA A 234 21.81 32.27 0.66
N THR A 235 22.55 31.53 1.50
CA THR A 235 23.24 32.09 2.69
C THR A 235 24.77 32.00 2.60
N ARG A 236 25.33 31.69 1.43
CA ARG A 236 26.80 31.73 1.17
C ARG A 236 27.18 32.64 -0.02
N ALA A 237 26.32 33.59 -0.36
CA ALA A 237 26.67 34.68 -1.30
C ALA A 237 26.67 36.01 -0.58
#